data_73a5cdfe369dff71077110a4b54afc68
#
_entry.id   73a5cdfe369dff71077110a4b54afc68
#
_cell.length_a   1.000
_cell.length_b   1.000
_cell.length_c   1.000
_cell.angle_alpha   90.00
_cell.angle_beta   90.00
_cell.angle_gamma   90.00
#
_symmetry.space_group_name_H-M   'P 1'
#
loop_
_entity.id
_entity.type
_entity.pdbx_description
1 polymer ?
#
loop_
_entity_poly.entity_id
_entity_poly.type
_entity_poly.pdbx_seq_one_letter_code
_entity_poly.pdbx_strand_id
1 'polypeptide(L)'
;LGYADKELNDALKEQIDKIFHTSNLYYNTACGKAAEDLKRITGMDRIFFTNSGGEAVEGTLKAARKYAYKKGTGRYEFIAMKESFHGRSFGAVSVTGHDAYREPFEPLVPGVSFAQYNDLDSVKALVTDKTCAIILEPLQGEGGINAATEEFMKGIRKLCDEEGILMICDEVQCG
;
A
#
# COMPACT_ATOMS: atom_id res chain seq x y z
N LEU A 1 -0.55 17.58 11.60
CA LEU A 1 -1.38 18.77 11.32
C LEU A 1 -2.06 19.36 12.57
N GLY A 2 -2.40 18.54 13.56
CA GLY A 2 -3.11 18.97 14.77
C GLY A 2 -4.56 19.35 14.50
N TYR A 3 -5.15 20.12 15.45
CA TYR A 3 -6.54 20.54 15.40
C TYR A 3 -6.65 22.03 15.03
N ALA A 4 -7.62 22.33 14.17
CA ALA A 4 -8.01 23.70 13.82
C ALA A 4 -6.86 24.58 13.29
N ASP A 5 -5.94 23.98 12.52
CA ASP A 5 -4.91 24.74 11.84
C ASP A 5 -5.54 25.80 10.94
N LYS A 6 -5.14 27.07 11.13
CA LYS A 6 -5.78 28.21 10.47
C LYS A 6 -5.53 28.23 8.97
N GLU A 7 -4.30 27.95 8.56
CA GLU A 7 -3.90 27.98 7.15
C GLU A 7 -4.63 26.90 6.36
N LEU A 8 -4.67 25.65 6.90
CA LEU A 8 -5.42 24.56 6.31
C LEU A 8 -6.92 24.86 6.21
N ASN A 9 -7.52 25.38 7.30
CA ASN A 9 -8.94 25.71 7.31
C ASN A 9 -9.30 26.81 6.28
N ASP A 10 -8.48 27.82 6.15
CA ASP A 10 -8.72 28.91 5.20
C ASP A 10 -8.55 28.42 3.74
N ALA A 11 -7.55 27.59 3.46
CA ALA A 11 -7.38 26.98 2.15
C ALA A 11 -8.57 26.08 1.77
N LEU A 12 -9.12 25.29 2.73
CA LEU A 12 -10.31 24.47 2.50
C LEU A 12 -11.54 25.32 2.21
N LYS A 13 -11.78 26.40 2.96
CA LYS A 13 -12.91 27.32 2.70
C LYS A 13 -12.80 27.95 1.32
N GLU A 14 -11.64 28.45 0.95
CA GLU A 14 -11.39 29.02 -0.38
C GLU A 14 -11.65 28.00 -1.50
N GLN A 15 -11.24 26.75 -1.31
CA GLN A 15 -11.46 25.70 -2.30
C GLN A 15 -12.94 25.31 -2.42
N ILE A 16 -13.69 25.26 -1.31
CA ILE A 16 -15.12 24.99 -1.29
C ILE A 16 -15.87 26.07 -2.08
N ASP A 17 -15.52 27.34 -1.90
CA ASP A 17 -16.14 28.47 -2.63
C ASP A 17 -15.84 28.45 -4.15
N LYS A 18 -14.74 27.80 -4.58
CA LYS A 18 -14.40 27.64 -5.99
C LYS A 18 -15.10 26.43 -6.62
N ILE A 19 -14.79 25.26 -6.12
CA ILE A 19 -15.35 23.99 -6.59
C ILE A 19 -15.04 22.88 -5.60
N PHE A 20 -16.06 22.15 -5.21
CA PHE A 20 -15.95 21.05 -4.26
C PHE A 20 -15.77 19.69 -4.93
N HIS A 21 -16.45 19.44 -6.05
CA HIS A 21 -16.42 18.16 -6.76
C HIS A 21 -16.57 18.33 -8.27
N THR A 22 -15.76 17.58 -9.05
CA THR A 22 -15.79 17.63 -10.51
C THR A 22 -16.04 16.30 -11.19
N SER A 23 -16.09 15.18 -10.50
CA SER A 23 -15.98 13.84 -11.06
C SER A 23 -14.63 13.56 -11.78
N ASN A 24 -14.38 12.27 -12.08
CA ASN A 24 -13.17 11.85 -12.82
C ASN A 24 -13.27 12.05 -14.36
N LEU A 25 -14.36 12.65 -14.85
CA LEU A 25 -14.53 12.95 -16.26
C LEU A 25 -13.84 14.27 -16.67
N TYR A 26 -13.50 15.12 -15.71
CA TYR A 26 -12.91 16.43 -15.94
C TYR A 26 -11.57 16.58 -15.22
N TYR A 27 -10.70 17.38 -15.82
CA TYR A 27 -9.45 17.76 -15.18
C TYR A 27 -9.70 18.72 -14.01
N ASN A 28 -8.98 18.51 -12.93
CA ASN A 28 -9.00 19.35 -11.73
C ASN A 28 -7.59 19.87 -11.44
N THR A 29 -7.44 21.18 -11.36
CA THR A 29 -6.11 21.81 -11.15
C THR A 29 -5.51 21.49 -9.79
N ALA A 30 -6.33 21.41 -8.73
CA ALA A 30 -5.85 21.05 -7.39
C ALA A 30 -5.32 19.61 -7.37
N CYS A 31 -6.04 18.66 -7.96
CA CYS A 31 -5.61 17.27 -8.08
C CYS A 31 -4.33 17.14 -8.92
N GLY A 32 -4.26 17.86 -10.05
CA GLY A 32 -3.06 17.87 -10.92
C GLY A 32 -1.82 18.36 -10.18
N LYS A 33 -1.94 19.49 -9.48
CA LYS A 33 -0.83 20.04 -8.68
C LYS A 33 -0.40 19.11 -7.54
N ALA A 34 -1.34 18.54 -6.81
CA ALA A 34 -1.06 17.57 -5.77
C ALA A 34 -0.33 16.33 -6.33
N ALA A 35 -0.72 15.84 -7.52
CA ALA A 35 -0.05 14.74 -8.16
C ALA A 35 1.40 15.09 -8.58
N GLU A 36 1.64 16.30 -9.09
CA GLU A 36 2.99 16.78 -9.42
C GLU A 36 3.88 16.84 -8.18
N ASP A 37 3.36 17.41 -7.08
CA ASP A 37 4.10 17.50 -5.83
C ASP A 37 4.42 16.12 -5.25
N LEU A 38 3.46 15.20 -5.23
CA LEU A 38 3.67 13.83 -4.80
C LEU A 38 4.70 13.09 -5.67
N LYS A 39 4.63 13.22 -6.99
CA LYS A 39 5.65 12.66 -7.89
C LYS A 39 7.06 13.16 -7.55
N ARG A 40 7.19 14.47 -7.27
CA ARG A 40 8.47 15.08 -6.92
C ARG A 40 9.02 14.56 -5.59
N ILE A 41 8.16 14.34 -4.60
CA ILE A 41 8.55 13.89 -3.26
C ILE A 41 8.87 12.39 -3.24
N THR A 42 8.01 11.58 -3.89
CA THR A 42 8.10 10.11 -3.83
C THR A 42 8.99 9.50 -4.93
N GLY A 43 9.28 10.25 -5.99
CA GLY A 43 9.96 9.72 -7.17
C GLY A 43 9.10 8.77 -8.02
N MET A 44 7.81 8.61 -7.71
CA MET A 44 6.89 7.75 -8.48
C MET A 44 6.44 8.41 -9.77
N ASP A 45 6.26 7.65 -10.84
CA ASP A 45 5.86 8.17 -12.15
C ASP A 45 4.40 8.58 -12.22
N ARG A 46 3.53 7.94 -11.43
CA ARG A 46 2.08 8.12 -11.50
C ARG A 46 1.45 8.08 -10.12
N ILE A 47 0.39 8.87 -9.95
CA ILE A 47 -0.38 8.96 -8.72
C ILE A 47 -1.83 8.54 -9.02
N PHE A 48 -2.41 7.77 -8.12
CA PHE A 48 -3.81 7.40 -8.12
C PHE A 48 -4.42 7.76 -6.76
N PHE A 49 -5.35 8.70 -6.76
CA PHE A 49 -6.01 9.15 -5.53
C PHE A 49 -7.18 8.24 -5.17
N THR A 50 -7.29 7.94 -3.89
CA THR A 50 -8.39 7.17 -3.28
C THR A 50 -8.94 7.92 -2.07
N ASN A 51 -10.04 7.43 -1.47
CA ASN A 51 -10.67 8.11 -0.35
C ASN A 51 -10.10 7.67 1.01
N SER A 52 -9.34 6.58 1.04
CA SER A 52 -8.79 6.02 2.29
C SER A 52 -7.57 5.14 2.03
N GLY A 53 -6.79 4.87 3.10
CA GLY A 53 -5.68 3.91 3.06
C GLY A 53 -6.15 2.50 2.66
N GLY A 54 -7.30 2.03 3.17
CA GLY A 54 -7.88 0.75 2.78
C GLY A 54 -8.16 0.67 1.27
N GLU A 55 -8.75 1.72 0.68
CA GLU A 55 -8.95 1.79 -0.77
C GLU A 55 -7.62 1.85 -1.54
N ALA A 56 -6.61 2.53 -1.02
CA ALA A 56 -5.29 2.55 -1.62
C ALA A 56 -4.67 1.14 -1.64
N VAL A 57 -4.76 0.40 -0.54
CA VAL A 57 -4.32 -1.00 -0.47
C VAL A 57 -5.10 -1.87 -1.46
N GLU A 58 -6.43 -1.80 -1.51
CA GLU A 58 -7.25 -2.50 -2.52
C GLU A 58 -6.78 -2.19 -3.95
N GLY A 59 -6.51 -0.90 -4.21
CA GLY A 59 -5.99 -0.44 -5.50
C GLY A 59 -4.64 -1.07 -5.86
N THR A 60 -3.69 -1.12 -4.91
CA THR A 60 -2.36 -1.70 -5.14
C THR A 60 -2.40 -3.22 -5.33
N LEU A 61 -3.21 -3.95 -4.56
CA LEU A 61 -3.40 -5.40 -4.74
C LEU A 61 -3.96 -5.71 -6.13
N LYS A 62 -4.98 -4.97 -6.57
CA LYS A 62 -5.55 -5.10 -7.92
C LYS A 62 -4.54 -4.71 -9.00
N ALA A 63 -3.75 -3.65 -8.79
CA ALA A 63 -2.72 -3.23 -9.73
C ALA A 63 -1.63 -4.29 -9.88
N ALA A 64 -1.17 -4.90 -8.78
CA ALA A 64 -0.17 -5.96 -8.78
C ALA A 64 -0.66 -7.20 -9.58
N ARG A 65 -1.87 -7.69 -9.31
CA ARG A 65 -2.47 -8.80 -10.08
C ARG A 65 -2.67 -8.44 -11.54
N LYS A 66 -3.12 -7.21 -11.84
CA LYS A 66 -3.30 -6.75 -13.24
C LYS A 66 -1.98 -6.62 -13.98
N TYR A 67 -0.92 -6.20 -13.30
CA TYR A 67 0.43 -6.16 -13.85
C TYR A 67 0.92 -7.56 -14.22
N ALA A 68 0.82 -8.51 -13.29
CA ALA A 68 1.19 -9.91 -13.54
C ALA A 68 0.39 -10.54 -14.68
N TYR A 69 -0.92 -10.28 -14.73
CA TYR A 69 -1.80 -10.72 -15.82
C TYR A 69 -1.34 -10.17 -17.17
N LYS A 70 -1.04 -8.86 -17.26
CA LYS A 70 -0.56 -8.23 -18.50
C LYS A 70 0.80 -8.75 -18.95
N LYS A 71 1.65 -9.18 -18.01
CA LYS A 71 2.94 -9.82 -18.28
C LYS A 71 2.81 -11.29 -18.67
N GLY A 72 1.61 -11.88 -18.58
CA GLY A 72 1.38 -13.29 -18.89
C GLY A 72 2.05 -14.27 -17.92
N THR A 73 2.40 -13.82 -16.69
CA THR A 73 3.13 -14.65 -15.72
C THR A 73 2.26 -15.64 -14.97
N GLY A 74 0.93 -15.43 -14.92
CA GLY A 74 0.01 -16.23 -14.12
C GLY A 74 0.13 -16.01 -12.59
N ARG A 75 0.96 -15.09 -12.15
CA ARG A 75 1.21 -14.78 -10.74
C ARG A 75 0.05 -14.01 -10.12
N TYR A 76 -0.31 -14.33 -8.87
CA TYR A 76 -1.42 -13.71 -8.16
C TYR A 76 -1.28 -13.71 -6.63
N GLU A 77 -0.25 -14.38 -6.09
CA GLU A 77 -0.03 -14.52 -4.66
C GLU A 77 0.70 -13.32 -4.07
N PHE A 78 0.42 -13.03 -2.80
CA PHE A 78 1.04 -11.98 -2.03
C PHE A 78 1.77 -12.55 -0.82
N ILE A 79 2.89 -11.95 -0.48
CA ILE A 79 3.54 -12.12 0.81
C ILE A 79 3.36 -10.84 1.60
N ALA A 80 2.74 -10.93 2.78
CA ALA A 80 2.58 -9.84 3.73
C ALA A 80 3.39 -10.13 5.00
N MET A 81 3.48 -9.17 5.91
CA MET A 81 4.22 -9.35 7.16
C MET A 81 3.28 -9.68 8.31
N LYS A 82 3.72 -10.53 9.24
CA LYS A 82 3.02 -10.72 10.51
C LYS A 82 2.97 -9.40 11.28
N GLU A 83 1.95 -9.25 12.11
CA GLU A 83 1.64 -8.04 12.89
C GLU A 83 1.44 -6.77 12.04
N SER A 84 1.26 -6.90 10.72
CA SER A 84 0.96 -5.77 9.84
C SER A 84 -0.51 -5.37 9.92
N PHE A 85 -0.77 -4.10 9.56
CA PHE A 85 -2.11 -3.56 9.40
C PHE A 85 -2.25 -2.81 8.07
N HIS A 86 -3.12 -3.31 7.20
CA HIS A 86 -3.31 -2.74 5.85
C HIS A 86 -4.74 -2.24 5.59
N GLY A 87 -5.64 -2.40 6.55
CA GLY A 87 -7.02 -1.92 6.45
C GLY A 87 -8.08 -2.97 6.79
N ARG A 88 -9.36 -2.61 6.63
CA ARG A 88 -10.52 -3.39 7.07
C ARG A 88 -11.44 -3.86 5.95
N SER A 89 -11.24 -3.42 4.69
CA SER A 89 -11.95 -3.99 3.54
C SER A 89 -11.47 -5.41 3.26
N PHE A 90 -12.24 -6.23 2.53
CA PHE A 90 -11.92 -7.67 2.37
C PHE A 90 -10.54 -7.94 1.77
N GLY A 91 -10.10 -7.18 0.78
CA GLY A 91 -8.75 -7.33 0.24
C GLY A 91 -7.68 -6.85 1.20
N ALA A 92 -7.88 -5.67 1.82
CA ALA A 92 -6.93 -5.12 2.78
C ALA A 92 -6.78 -5.97 4.04
N VAL A 93 -7.91 -6.48 4.60
CA VAL A 93 -7.85 -7.38 5.76
C VAL A 93 -7.20 -8.72 5.40
N SER A 94 -7.32 -9.17 4.15
CA SER A 94 -6.67 -10.41 3.69
C SER A 94 -5.15 -10.36 3.75
N VAL A 95 -4.55 -9.19 3.62
CA VAL A 95 -3.09 -8.97 3.70
C VAL A 95 -2.65 -8.39 5.06
N THR A 96 -3.58 -8.15 5.98
CA THR A 96 -3.30 -7.72 7.36
C THR A 96 -2.80 -8.90 8.18
N GLY A 97 -1.60 -8.79 8.76
CA GLY A 97 -0.89 -9.89 9.42
C GLY A 97 -1.31 -10.17 10.86
N HIS A 98 -2.38 -9.54 11.34
CA HIS A 98 -2.91 -9.71 12.70
C HIS A 98 -4.08 -10.68 12.68
N ASP A 99 -3.93 -11.88 13.22
CA ASP A 99 -4.91 -12.98 13.12
C ASP A 99 -6.28 -12.59 13.68
N ALA A 100 -6.33 -11.91 14.82
CA ALA A 100 -7.58 -11.45 15.42
C ALA A 100 -8.42 -10.51 14.52
N TYR A 101 -7.79 -9.85 13.55
CA TYR A 101 -8.50 -9.00 12.59
C TYR A 101 -9.01 -9.77 11.38
N ARG A 102 -8.48 -10.98 11.11
CA ARG A 102 -8.80 -11.79 9.94
C ARG A 102 -9.80 -12.91 10.22
N GLU A 103 -9.55 -13.66 11.29
CA GLU A 103 -10.30 -14.88 11.63
C GLU A 103 -11.83 -14.74 11.54
N PRO A 104 -12.45 -13.64 12.05
CA PRO A 104 -13.92 -13.51 12.02
C PRO A 104 -14.51 -13.38 10.60
N PHE A 105 -13.66 -13.11 9.58
CA PHE A 105 -14.09 -12.79 8.22
C PHE A 105 -13.67 -13.86 7.19
N GLU A 106 -13.16 -14.99 7.64
CA GLU A 106 -12.79 -16.08 6.74
C GLU A 106 -14.01 -16.72 6.07
N PRO A 107 -13.90 -17.19 4.78
CA PRO A 107 -12.68 -17.21 3.96
C PRO A 107 -12.35 -15.86 3.33
N LEU A 108 -11.09 -15.45 3.43
CA LEU A 108 -10.56 -14.23 2.85
C LEU A 108 -10.07 -14.42 1.40
N VAL A 109 -9.53 -13.35 0.81
CA VAL A 109 -8.95 -13.43 -0.54
C VAL A 109 -7.79 -14.42 -0.56
N PRO A 110 -7.83 -15.48 -1.40
CA PRO A 110 -6.82 -16.52 -1.38
C PRO A 110 -5.47 -16.06 -1.96
N GLY A 111 -4.41 -16.80 -1.60
CA GLY A 111 -3.06 -16.59 -2.11
C GLY A 111 -2.28 -15.53 -1.31
N VAL A 112 -2.50 -15.46 0.01
CA VAL A 112 -1.72 -14.61 0.92
C VAL A 112 -0.95 -15.47 1.92
N SER A 113 0.34 -15.20 2.05
CA SER A 113 1.23 -15.82 3.03
C SER A 113 1.87 -14.74 3.91
N PHE A 114 2.22 -15.10 5.16
CA PHE A 114 2.74 -14.14 6.14
C PHE A 114 4.15 -14.51 6.60
N ALA A 115 5.11 -13.60 6.33
CA ALA A 115 6.49 -13.70 6.77
C ALA A 115 6.71 -13.00 8.11
N GLN A 116 7.77 -13.36 8.80
CA GLN A 116 8.23 -12.61 9.98
C GLN A 116 8.80 -11.25 9.53
N TYR A 117 8.40 -10.19 10.24
CA TYR A 117 8.93 -8.85 9.97
C TYR A 117 10.40 -8.76 10.39
N ASN A 118 11.21 -8.05 9.60
CA ASN A 118 12.67 -7.96 9.76
C ASN A 118 13.43 -9.32 9.63
N ASP A 119 12.81 -10.32 9.03
CA ASP A 119 13.42 -11.62 8.72
C ASP A 119 13.35 -11.90 7.22
N LEU A 120 14.41 -11.58 6.51
CA LEU A 120 14.48 -11.75 5.04
C LEU A 120 14.42 -13.23 4.62
N ASP A 121 14.94 -14.14 5.43
CA ASP A 121 14.93 -15.57 5.09
C ASP A 121 13.53 -16.16 5.26
N SER A 122 12.75 -15.67 6.24
CA SER A 122 11.32 -15.96 6.34
C SER A 122 10.55 -15.54 5.08
N VAL A 123 10.88 -14.37 4.50
CA VAL A 123 10.25 -13.90 3.26
C VAL A 123 10.66 -14.77 2.07
N LYS A 124 11.97 -15.05 1.90
CA LYS A 124 12.48 -15.90 0.81
C LYS A 124 11.85 -17.28 0.78
N ALA A 125 11.63 -17.88 1.97
CA ALA A 125 11.03 -19.21 2.10
C ALA A 125 9.58 -19.28 1.58
N LEU A 126 8.89 -18.14 1.48
CA LEU A 126 7.51 -18.04 1.01
C LEU A 126 7.38 -17.67 -0.47
N VAL A 127 8.47 -17.26 -1.13
CA VAL A 127 8.43 -16.92 -2.55
C VAL A 127 8.16 -18.17 -3.38
N THR A 128 7.18 -18.08 -4.27
CA THR A 128 6.79 -19.14 -5.22
C THR A 128 6.79 -18.60 -6.64
N ASP A 129 6.63 -19.49 -7.62
CA ASP A 129 6.40 -19.12 -9.01
C ASP A 129 5.09 -18.35 -9.25
N LYS A 130 4.21 -18.31 -8.25
CA LYS A 130 2.93 -17.60 -8.26
C LYS A 130 2.96 -16.27 -7.50
N THR A 131 4.03 -15.96 -6.78
CA THR A 131 4.16 -14.70 -6.05
C THR A 131 4.18 -13.53 -7.02
N CYS A 132 3.28 -12.55 -6.86
CA CYS A 132 3.22 -11.33 -7.68
C CYS A 132 3.75 -10.09 -6.97
N ALA A 133 3.65 -10.04 -5.64
CA ALA A 133 4.13 -8.91 -4.86
C ALA A 133 4.41 -9.27 -3.40
N ILE A 134 5.27 -8.46 -2.78
CA ILE A 134 5.48 -8.40 -1.34
C ILE A 134 4.92 -7.07 -0.85
N ILE A 135 4.08 -7.08 0.18
CA ILE A 135 3.53 -5.89 0.83
C ILE A 135 4.05 -5.79 2.26
N LEU A 136 4.51 -4.60 2.64
CA LEU A 136 5.01 -4.30 3.98
C LEU A 136 4.84 -2.83 4.33
N GLU A 137 4.84 -2.54 5.62
CA GLU A 137 4.95 -1.19 6.16
C GLU A 137 6.44 -0.88 6.44
N PRO A 138 7.00 0.26 6.04
CA PRO A 138 8.35 0.66 6.47
C PRO A 138 8.44 0.85 7.98
N LEU A 139 7.32 1.18 8.63
CA LEU A 139 7.15 1.23 10.07
C LEU A 139 5.77 0.65 10.41
N GLN A 140 5.73 -0.51 11.05
CA GLN A 140 4.50 -1.09 11.56
C GLN A 140 3.97 -0.27 12.73
N GLY A 141 2.92 0.54 12.49
CA GLY A 141 2.32 1.37 13.51
C GLY A 141 1.48 0.56 14.50
N GLU A 142 0.45 -0.10 13.99
CA GLU A 142 -0.48 -0.94 14.79
C GLU A 142 0.22 -2.17 15.38
N GLY A 143 1.25 -2.67 14.73
CA GLY A 143 2.05 -3.81 15.18
C GLY A 143 3.04 -3.49 16.33
N GLY A 144 3.01 -2.28 16.91
CA GLY A 144 3.81 -1.91 18.07
C GLY A 144 4.95 -0.92 17.79
N ILE A 145 4.84 -0.12 16.75
CA ILE A 145 5.83 0.91 16.34
C ILE A 145 7.18 0.25 16.03
N ASN A 146 7.16 -0.77 15.19
CA ASN A 146 8.36 -1.51 14.78
C ASN A 146 8.85 -0.98 13.43
N ALA A 147 10.04 -0.40 13.39
CA ALA A 147 10.66 0.04 12.14
C ALA A 147 11.32 -1.14 11.40
N ALA A 148 11.20 -1.14 10.08
CA ALA A 148 12.01 -2.01 9.24
C ALA A 148 13.48 -1.60 9.33
N THR A 149 14.36 -2.58 9.42
CA THR A 149 15.80 -2.31 9.32
C THR A 149 16.17 -1.95 7.88
N GLU A 150 17.19 -1.12 7.72
CA GLU A 150 17.70 -0.76 6.39
C GLU A 150 18.12 -2.01 5.59
N GLU A 151 18.73 -2.98 6.27
CA GLU A 151 19.13 -4.25 5.67
C GLU A 151 17.92 -5.04 5.16
N PHE A 152 16.84 -5.12 5.95
CA PHE A 152 15.62 -5.79 5.54
C PHE A 152 14.99 -5.12 4.32
N MET A 153 14.83 -3.78 4.34
CA MET A 153 14.25 -3.03 3.21
C MET A 153 15.06 -3.21 1.92
N LYS A 154 16.40 -3.09 2.01
CA LYS A 154 17.28 -3.34 0.86
C LYS A 154 17.22 -4.79 0.38
N GLY A 155 17.13 -5.73 1.32
CA GLY A 155 16.99 -7.15 1.02
C GLY A 155 15.69 -7.46 0.28
N ILE A 156 14.55 -6.90 0.73
CA ILE A 156 13.24 -7.04 0.06
C ILE A 156 13.29 -6.41 -1.34
N ARG A 157 13.86 -5.20 -1.49
CA ARG A 157 13.98 -4.56 -2.80
C ARG A 157 14.78 -5.42 -3.77
N LYS A 158 15.94 -5.91 -3.33
CA LYS A 158 16.79 -6.80 -4.12
C LYS A 158 16.07 -8.10 -4.51
N LEU A 159 15.41 -8.74 -3.55
CA LEU A 159 14.64 -9.97 -3.80
C LEU A 159 13.54 -9.73 -4.84
N CYS A 160 12.80 -8.64 -4.72
CA CYS A 160 11.75 -8.30 -5.68
C CYS A 160 12.31 -8.08 -7.10
N ASP A 161 13.48 -7.45 -7.22
CA ASP A 161 14.13 -7.22 -8.51
C ASP A 161 14.64 -8.54 -9.14
N GLU A 162 15.25 -9.41 -8.34
CA GLU A 162 15.76 -10.72 -8.77
C GLU A 162 14.63 -11.66 -9.22
N GLU A 163 13.52 -11.69 -8.50
CA GLU A 163 12.36 -12.53 -8.80
C GLU A 163 11.38 -11.91 -9.81
N GLY A 164 11.57 -10.63 -10.15
CA GLY A 164 10.69 -9.89 -11.06
C GLY A 164 9.27 -9.72 -10.51
N ILE A 165 9.13 -9.53 -9.19
CA ILE A 165 7.89 -9.28 -8.47
C ILE A 165 7.82 -7.85 -7.95
N LEU A 166 6.62 -7.39 -7.55
CA LEU A 166 6.44 -6.03 -7.09
C LEU A 166 6.71 -5.90 -5.59
N MET A 167 7.26 -4.75 -5.18
CA MET A 167 7.34 -4.32 -3.80
C MET A 167 6.29 -3.24 -3.55
N ILE A 168 5.45 -3.43 -2.55
CA ILE A 168 4.41 -2.50 -2.11
C ILE A 168 4.79 -2.01 -0.71
N CYS A 169 5.05 -0.70 -0.59
CA CYS A 169 5.26 -0.06 0.70
C CYS A 169 3.97 0.63 1.13
N ASP A 170 3.39 0.20 2.24
CA ASP A 170 2.26 0.86 2.87
C ASP A 170 2.78 1.94 3.82
N GLU A 171 2.69 3.19 3.39
CA GLU A 171 3.18 4.36 4.10
C GLU A 171 2.04 5.21 4.68
N VAL A 172 0.85 4.64 4.80
CA VAL A 172 -0.33 5.37 5.33
C VAL A 172 -0.08 5.98 6.70
N GLN A 173 0.72 5.33 7.54
CA GLN A 173 1.07 5.82 8.88
C GLN A 173 2.41 6.55 8.96
N CYS A 174 3.36 6.27 8.09
CA CYS A 174 4.74 6.74 8.22
C CYS A 174 5.23 7.62 7.07
N GLY A 175 4.44 7.75 6.01
CA GLY A 175 4.76 8.53 4.82
C GLY A 175 4.59 10.03 4.93
#